data_2786b9e6e20f12b7f87f261a31aab101
#
_entry.id   2786b9e6e20f12b7f87f261a31aab101
#
_cell.length_a   1.000
_cell.length_b   1.000
_cell.length_c   1.000
_cell.angle_alpha   90.00
_cell.angle_beta   90.00
_cell.angle_gamma   90.00
#
_symmetry.space_group_name_H-M   'P 1'
#
loop_
_entity.id
_entity.type
_entity.pdbx_description
1 polymer ?
#
loop_
_entity_poly.entity_id
_entity_poly.type
_entity_poly.pdbx_seq_one_letter_code
_entity_poly.pdbx_strand_id
1 'polypeptide(L)'
;MKKPLALTAALCIGVPLSAFAADLPVAPRPQPQAAVFAAPPFSWTGIYAGGSIGWGWTNVDLTDTGPAPFGFGQVLPLGIMQSLSQDNFLGGAQVGVNWQFQQFVVGAEGDFDATAIRTSQAAGGFGNGSHSNPWMSTFAARFGWAANRALFYGKAGGAYMQEKYNFSAMDGSAVTGSFNRWGWMLGAGVEYAVWDNVSLKVEYNYLNFGTQSQTLTPNATDIATQTISSDVNASKLTANVIKAGVDVLFH
;
A
#
# COMPACT_ATOMS: atom_id res chain seq x y z
N MET A 1 15.40 75.80 64.90
CA MET A 1 14.84 77.15 65.24
C MET A 1 13.45 77.23 64.60
N LYS A 2 12.49 77.31 65.51
CA LYS A 2 11.27 78.13 65.52
C LYS A 2 10.42 78.24 64.24
N LYS A 3 9.23 77.77 64.41
CA LYS A 3 7.90 77.96 63.83
C LYS A 3 7.64 79.42 63.33
N PRO A 4 6.53 79.63 62.55
CA PRO A 4 5.16 79.41 63.08
C PRO A 4 4.12 78.96 62.07
N LEU A 5 3.08 78.42 62.66
CA LEU A 5 1.68 78.15 62.39
C LEU A 5 0.95 79.38 61.80
N ALA A 6 0.13 79.17 60.73
CA ALA A 6 -0.95 80.05 60.36
C ALA A 6 -2.22 79.25 60.09
N LEU A 7 -3.16 79.42 60.92
CA LEU A 7 -4.52 78.94 60.95
C LEU A 7 -5.38 79.81 60.01
N THR A 8 -6.03 79.24 58.98
CA THR A 8 -7.05 79.96 58.23
C THR A 8 -8.34 79.10 58.21
N ALA A 9 -9.33 79.69 58.91
CA ALA A 9 -10.70 79.16 58.91
C ALA A 9 -11.36 79.40 57.56
N ALA A 10 -11.95 78.39 56.95
CA ALA A 10 -12.77 78.48 55.74
C ALA A 10 -14.20 78.07 56.05
N LEU A 11 -15.05 78.91 55.71
CA LEU A 11 -16.49 79.00 55.85
C LEU A 11 -17.19 77.88 55.00
N CYS A 12 -17.94 76.96 55.65
CA CYS A 12 -18.79 76.02 54.96
C CYS A 12 -20.05 76.65 54.41
N ILE A 13 -20.13 76.79 53.11
CA ILE A 13 -21.38 77.08 52.39
C ILE A 13 -21.97 75.70 51.96
N GLY A 14 -23.05 75.28 52.62
CA GLY A 14 -23.80 74.10 52.28
C GLY A 14 -24.57 74.28 50.94
N VAL A 15 -24.15 73.57 49.93
CA VAL A 15 -24.94 73.40 48.69
C VAL A 15 -25.65 72.05 48.78
N PRO A 16 -26.97 71.95 48.58
CA PRO A 16 -27.65 70.67 48.54
C PRO A 16 -27.23 69.97 47.23
N LEU A 17 -26.47 68.88 47.34
CA LEU A 17 -26.24 68.02 46.24
C LEU A 17 -27.52 67.20 46.01
N SER A 18 -28.28 67.51 44.95
CA SER A 18 -29.29 66.62 44.38
C SER A 18 -28.57 65.33 43.96
N ALA A 19 -28.87 64.22 44.62
CA ALA A 19 -28.41 62.91 44.20
C ALA A 19 -29.11 62.55 42.89
N PHE A 20 -28.44 62.76 41.74
CA PHE A 20 -28.86 62.08 40.53
C PHE A 20 -28.52 60.62 40.73
N ALA A 21 -29.54 59.78 40.96
CA ALA A 21 -29.43 58.37 40.82
C ALA A 21 -29.10 58.09 39.34
N ALA A 22 -27.79 57.93 39.05
CA ALA A 22 -27.37 57.45 37.75
C ALA A 22 -27.90 56.03 37.60
N ASP A 23 -28.88 55.86 36.73
CA ASP A 23 -29.32 54.58 36.27
C ASP A 23 -28.11 53.91 35.58
N LEU A 24 -27.40 53.06 36.29
CA LEU A 24 -26.29 52.30 35.76
C LEU A 24 -26.84 51.42 34.61
N PRO A 25 -26.32 51.53 33.39
CA PRO A 25 -26.73 50.66 32.32
C PRO A 25 -26.57 49.19 32.77
N VAL A 26 -27.64 48.48 32.81
CA VAL A 26 -27.64 47.03 33.12
C VAL A 26 -26.70 46.34 32.14
N ALA A 27 -25.60 45.84 32.64
CA ALA A 27 -24.67 45.08 31.83
C ALA A 27 -25.45 44.02 31.05
N PRO A 28 -25.28 43.94 29.72
CA PRO A 28 -25.97 42.93 28.92
C PRO A 28 -25.64 41.57 29.51
N ARG A 29 -26.66 40.81 29.86
CA ARG A 29 -26.53 39.43 30.33
C ARG A 29 -25.74 38.69 29.26
N PRO A 30 -24.69 37.91 29.62
CA PRO A 30 -24.01 37.05 28.66
C PRO A 30 -25.06 36.16 28.01
N GLN A 31 -25.29 36.35 26.72
CA GLN A 31 -26.12 35.41 25.99
C GLN A 31 -25.45 34.03 26.08
N PRO A 32 -26.21 32.97 26.41
CA PRO A 32 -25.66 31.62 26.34
C PRO A 32 -25.08 31.45 24.94
N GLN A 33 -23.77 31.30 24.85
CA GLN A 33 -23.15 30.92 23.58
C GLN A 33 -23.81 29.62 23.17
N ALA A 34 -24.47 29.61 22.00
CA ALA A 34 -24.98 28.38 21.41
C ALA A 34 -23.85 27.37 21.43
N ALA A 35 -24.09 26.22 22.04
CA ALA A 35 -23.10 25.15 22.05
C ALA A 35 -22.74 24.86 20.58
N VAL A 36 -21.50 25.19 20.22
CA VAL A 36 -20.94 24.81 18.93
C VAL A 36 -20.83 23.30 19.01
N PHE A 37 -21.78 22.57 18.43
CA PHE A 37 -21.65 21.13 18.24
C PHE A 37 -20.46 20.94 17.30
N ALA A 38 -19.30 20.66 17.87
CA ALA A 38 -18.17 20.22 17.09
C ALA A 38 -18.61 18.93 16.38
N ALA A 39 -18.49 18.92 15.05
CA ALA A 39 -18.74 17.70 14.30
C ALA A 39 -17.87 16.56 14.90
N PRO A 40 -18.41 15.37 15.08
CA PRO A 40 -17.64 14.25 15.62
C PRO A 40 -16.37 14.06 14.78
N PRO A 41 -15.23 13.78 15.41
CA PRO A 41 -14.00 13.52 14.68
C PRO A 41 -14.21 12.34 13.73
N PHE A 42 -13.58 12.40 12.55
CA PHE A 42 -13.62 11.31 11.59
C PHE A 42 -13.08 10.02 12.21
N SER A 43 -13.78 8.89 11.99
CA SER A 43 -13.37 7.57 12.48
C SER A 43 -13.00 6.66 11.32
N TRP A 44 -11.89 5.96 11.47
CA TRP A 44 -11.44 4.93 10.53
C TRP A 44 -11.99 3.54 10.86
N THR A 45 -12.77 3.40 11.95
CA THR A 45 -13.37 2.12 12.34
C THR A 45 -14.46 1.74 11.36
N GLY A 46 -14.41 0.53 10.83
CA GLY A 46 -15.41 -0.01 9.92
C GLY A 46 -14.80 -0.99 8.92
N ILE A 47 -15.66 -1.50 8.06
CA ILE A 47 -15.29 -2.30 6.90
C ILE A 47 -15.10 -1.34 5.73
N TYR A 48 -14.18 -1.64 4.84
CA TYR A 48 -14.04 -0.90 3.60
C TYR A 48 -13.83 -1.85 2.42
N ALA A 49 -14.21 -1.39 1.25
CA ALA A 49 -13.96 -2.06 -0.01
C ALA A 49 -13.61 -1.02 -1.07
N GLY A 50 -12.73 -1.38 -1.98
CA GLY A 50 -12.28 -0.43 -2.98
C GLY A 50 -11.60 -1.05 -4.18
N GLY A 51 -11.12 -0.17 -5.03
CA GLY A 51 -10.34 -0.52 -6.22
C GLY A 51 -9.05 0.27 -6.27
N SER A 52 -8.04 -0.33 -6.89
CA SER A 52 -6.74 0.30 -7.08
C SER A 52 -6.17 0.04 -8.46
N ILE A 53 -5.32 0.94 -8.87
CA ILE A 53 -4.45 0.81 -10.03
C ILE A 53 -3.01 1.04 -9.58
N GLY A 54 -2.07 0.43 -10.26
CA GLY A 54 -0.69 0.55 -9.86
C GLY A 54 0.30 0.19 -10.94
N TRP A 55 1.54 0.40 -10.60
CA TRP A 55 2.70 0.05 -11.39
C TRP A 55 3.64 -0.80 -10.55
N GLY A 56 4.05 -1.94 -11.09
CA GLY A 56 4.97 -2.85 -10.42
C GLY A 56 6.20 -3.11 -11.27
N TRP A 57 7.33 -3.26 -10.62
CA TRP A 57 8.56 -3.76 -11.23
C TRP A 57 9.04 -4.98 -10.48
N THR A 58 9.32 -6.02 -11.25
CA THR A 58 9.70 -7.34 -10.76
C THR A 58 11.14 -7.62 -11.14
N ASN A 59 11.93 -8.09 -10.20
CA ASN A 59 13.28 -8.57 -10.44
C ASN A 59 13.31 -10.09 -10.23
N VAL A 60 13.78 -10.79 -11.26
CA VAL A 60 13.95 -12.24 -11.25
C VAL A 60 15.43 -12.54 -11.42
N ASP A 61 16.05 -13.12 -10.41
CA ASP A 61 17.41 -13.61 -10.49
C ASP A 61 17.38 -15.12 -10.77
N LEU A 62 17.78 -15.50 -11.96
CA LEU A 62 17.86 -16.90 -12.39
C LEU A 62 19.28 -17.41 -12.16
N THR A 63 19.40 -18.48 -11.38
CA THR A 63 20.68 -19.19 -11.20
C THR A 63 20.51 -20.61 -11.76
N ASP A 64 21.24 -20.92 -12.80
CA ASP A 64 21.32 -22.29 -13.34
C ASP A 64 22.36 -23.09 -12.54
N THR A 65 21.94 -24.18 -11.90
CA THR A 65 22.81 -25.07 -11.13
C THR A 65 22.80 -26.52 -11.65
N GLY A 66 22.06 -26.79 -12.71
CA GLY A 66 21.92 -28.14 -13.25
C GLY A 66 22.90 -28.47 -14.39
N PRO A 67 23.35 -29.71 -14.50
CA PRO A 67 23.99 -30.18 -15.71
C PRO A 67 22.89 -30.42 -16.75
N ALA A 68 22.46 -29.37 -17.44
CA ALA A 68 21.49 -29.53 -18.52
C ALA A 68 22.20 -29.61 -19.86
N PRO A 69 22.23 -30.75 -20.53
CA PRO A 69 22.36 -30.72 -21.96
C PRO A 69 21.01 -30.28 -22.54
N PHE A 70 20.84 -29.01 -22.85
CA PHE A 70 19.90 -28.67 -23.91
C PHE A 70 20.36 -29.46 -25.14
N GLY A 71 19.50 -30.32 -25.66
CA GLY A 71 19.81 -31.23 -26.75
C GLY A 71 20.21 -30.62 -28.10
N PHE A 72 20.79 -29.46 -28.11
CA PHE A 72 21.29 -28.73 -29.28
C PHE A 72 22.82 -28.48 -29.23
N GLY A 73 23.57 -29.29 -28.49
CA GLY A 73 25.03 -29.24 -28.53
C GLY A 73 25.68 -27.95 -28.02
N GLN A 74 24.90 -27.07 -27.42
CA GLN A 74 25.44 -25.90 -26.73
C GLN A 74 25.31 -26.10 -25.22
N VAL A 75 26.41 -26.40 -24.60
CA VAL A 75 26.58 -26.34 -23.15
C VAL A 75 26.55 -24.87 -22.80
N LEU A 76 25.47 -24.35 -22.28
CA LEU A 76 25.50 -23.07 -21.61
C LEU A 76 26.38 -23.25 -20.37
N PRO A 77 27.37 -22.39 -20.15
CA PRO A 77 28.23 -22.54 -18.99
C PRO A 77 27.42 -22.45 -17.71
N LEU A 78 27.60 -23.43 -16.82
CA LEU A 78 27.06 -23.44 -15.47
C LEU A 78 27.26 -22.08 -14.81
N GLY A 79 26.21 -21.52 -14.21
CA GLY A 79 26.29 -20.31 -13.43
C GLY A 79 25.97 -19.01 -14.19
N ILE A 80 25.23 -19.06 -15.31
CA ILE A 80 24.69 -17.83 -15.90
C ILE A 80 23.67 -17.25 -14.92
N MET A 81 24.06 -16.17 -14.24
CA MET A 81 23.11 -15.32 -13.51
C MET A 81 22.51 -14.35 -14.52
N GLN A 82 21.25 -14.51 -14.84
CA GLN A 82 20.50 -13.56 -15.64
C GLN A 82 19.47 -12.86 -14.75
N SER A 83 19.62 -11.57 -14.55
CA SER A 83 18.64 -10.74 -13.89
C SER A 83 17.68 -10.18 -14.95
N LEU A 84 16.42 -10.49 -14.83
CA LEU A 84 15.36 -9.98 -15.69
C LEU A 84 14.52 -9.00 -14.88
N SER A 85 14.45 -7.75 -15.34
CA SER A 85 13.55 -6.75 -14.78
C SER A 85 12.35 -6.57 -15.71
N GLN A 86 11.16 -6.56 -15.15
CA GLN A 86 9.91 -6.37 -15.89
C GLN A 86 9.03 -5.35 -15.19
N ASP A 87 8.57 -4.38 -15.95
CA ASP A 87 7.65 -3.34 -15.49
C ASP A 87 6.24 -3.67 -15.95
N ASN A 88 5.25 -3.49 -15.07
CA ASN A 88 3.90 -3.87 -15.39
C ASN A 88 2.86 -2.98 -14.73
N PHE A 89 1.80 -2.73 -15.48
CA PHE A 89 0.57 -2.15 -14.97
C PHE A 89 -0.25 -3.23 -14.27
N LEU A 90 -0.84 -2.87 -13.14
CA LEU A 90 -1.75 -3.72 -12.39
C LEU A 90 -3.00 -2.95 -11.99
N GLY A 91 -4.09 -3.67 -11.81
CA GLY A 91 -5.33 -3.13 -11.30
C GLY A 91 -6.06 -4.20 -10.49
N GLY A 92 -6.69 -3.78 -9.41
CA GLY A 92 -7.28 -4.74 -8.50
C GLY A 92 -8.36 -4.18 -7.61
N ALA A 93 -8.87 -5.04 -6.77
CA ALA A 93 -9.82 -4.74 -5.73
C ALA A 93 -9.23 -5.11 -4.36
N GLN A 94 -9.64 -4.36 -3.35
CA GLN A 94 -9.27 -4.60 -1.97
C GLN A 94 -10.50 -4.59 -1.07
N VAL A 95 -10.40 -5.32 0.03
CA VAL A 95 -11.37 -5.32 1.11
C VAL A 95 -10.62 -5.40 2.43
N GLY A 96 -11.10 -4.66 3.43
CA GLY A 96 -10.46 -4.67 4.73
C GLY A 96 -11.37 -4.24 5.85
N VAL A 97 -10.84 -4.32 7.05
CA VAL A 97 -11.49 -3.90 8.28
C VAL A 97 -10.48 -3.14 9.14
N ASN A 98 -10.90 -2.02 9.68
CA ASN A 98 -10.11 -1.20 10.59
C ASN A 98 -10.83 -1.03 11.93
N TRP A 99 -10.05 -0.97 13.00
CA TRP A 99 -10.45 -0.56 14.35
C TRP A 99 -9.57 0.59 14.79
N GLN A 100 -10.17 1.71 15.12
CA GLN A 100 -9.46 2.89 15.60
C GLN A 100 -9.55 3.00 17.12
N PHE A 101 -8.40 3.18 17.76
CA PHE A 101 -8.25 3.45 19.18
C PHE A 101 -7.53 4.78 19.35
N GLN A 102 -8.29 5.84 19.62
CA GLN A 102 -7.77 7.21 19.64
C GLN A 102 -7.12 7.59 18.29
N GLN A 103 -5.78 7.67 18.22
CA GLN A 103 -5.02 8.00 17.03
C GLN A 103 -4.44 6.77 16.31
N PHE A 104 -4.55 5.59 16.93
CA PHE A 104 -4.00 4.36 16.34
C PHE A 104 -5.10 3.57 15.65
N VAL A 105 -4.76 3.05 14.48
CA VAL A 105 -5.63 2.21 13.68
C VAL A 105 -4.96 0.85 13.51
N VAL A 106 -5.70 -0.21 13.80
CA VAL A 106 -5.28 -1.60 13.56
C VAL A 106 -6.28 -2.23 12.62
N GLY A 107 -5.82 -2.99 11.65
CA GLY A 107 -6.72 -3.59 10.68
C GLY A 107 -6.15 -4.80 9.98
N ALA A 108 -6.96 -5.34 9.10
CA ALA A 108 -6.58 -6.38 8.16
C ALA A 108 -7.11 -6.02 6.78
N GLU A 109 -6.32 -6.30 5.75
CA GLU A 109 -6.64 -6.01 4.35
C GLU A 109 -6.31 -7.23 3.49
N GLY A 110 -7.18 -7.52 2.53
CA GLY A 110 -6.95 -8.47 1.46
C GLY A 110 -7.05 -7.76 0.12
N ASP A 111 -6.07 -8.00 -0.75
CA ASP A 111 -6.01 -7.46 -2.10
C ASP A 111 -6.06 -8.59 -3.13
N PHE A 112 -6.68 -8.31 -4.25
CA PHE A 112 -6.62 -9.12 -5.45
C PHE A 112 -6.30 -8.23 -6.64
N ASP A 113 -5.13 -8.44 -7.23
CA ASP A 113 -4.62 -7.64 -8.34
C ASP A 113 -4.51 -8.51 -9.61
N ALA A 114 -5.13 -8.06 -10.69
CA ALA A 114 -4.90 -8.56 -12.02
C ALA A 114 -3.73 -7.81 -12.66
N THR A 115 -2.82 -8.53 -13.27
CA THR A 115 -1.65 -7.92 -13.91
C THR A 115 -1.73 -8.12 -15.42
N ALA A 116 -1.36 -7.09 -16.18
CA ALA A 116 -1.30 -7.15 -17.64
C ALA A 116 0.04 -7.74 -18.14
N ILE A 117 0.75 -8.50 -17.28
CA ILE A 117 2.07 -9.03 -17.58
C ILE A 117 1.98 -10.08 -18.68
N ARG A 118 2.44 -9.72 -19.86
CA ARG A 118 2.72 -10.65 -20.95
C ARG A 118 4.08 -10.29 -21.54
N THR A 119 5.07 -11.09 -21.26
CA THR A 119 6.37 -10.98 -21.93
C THR A 119 6.50 -12.11 -22.91
N SER A 120 6.72 -11.78 -24.17
CA SER A 120 7.12 -12.74 -25.20
C SER A 120 8.55 -12.41 -25.60
N GLN A 121 9.46 -13.35 -25.46
CA GLN A 121 10.82 -13.24 -25.96
C GLN A 121 11.04 -14.29 -27.04
N ALA A 122 11.56 -13.83 -28.17
CA ALA A 122 12.08 -14.73 -29.19
C ALA A 122 13.42 -15.29 -28.70
N ALA A 123 13.48 -16.59 -28.46
CA ALA A 123 14.72 -17.28 -28.10
C ALA A 123 15.52 -17.57 -29.38
N GLY A 124 16.06 -16.51 -30.00
CA GLY A 124 17.08 -16.52 -31.05
C GLY A 124 17.16 -17.75 -31.95
N GLY A 125 16.17 -18.02 -32.78
CA GLY A 125 16.20 -19.17 -33.71
C GLY A 125 15.74 -20.53 -33.13
N PHE A 126 15.40 -20.61 -31.86
CA PHE A 126 14.99 -21.87 -31.20
C PHE A 126 13.50 -21.91 -30.82
N GLY A 127 12.77 -20.81 -30.88
CA GLY A 127 11.36 -20.74 -30.51
C GLY A 127 10.97 -19.43 -29.86
N ASN A 128 9.74 -19.38 -29.33
CA ASN A 128 9.19 -18.23 -28.61
C ASN A 128 8.84 -18.65 -27.17
N GLY A 129 9.42 -17.97 -26.20
CA GLY A 129 9.05 -18.10 -24.79
C GLY A 129 8.07 -16.98 -24.40
N SER A 130 6.98 -17.32 -23.72
CA SER A 130 6.12 -16.34 -23.10
C SER A 130 5.97 -16.66 -21.62
N HIS A 131 6.09 -15.61 -20.80
CA HIS A 131 5.86 -15.66 -19.37
C HIS A 131 4.71 -14.70 -19.03
N SER A 132 3.78 -15.15 -18.21
CA SER A 132 2.68 -14.31 -17.76
C SER A 132 2.31 -14.58 -16.32
N ASN A 133 2.09 -13.51 -15.57
CA ASN A 133 1.54 -13.56 -14.21
C ASN A 133 0.16 -12.92 -14.25
N PRO A 134 -0.90 -13.72 -14.38
CA PRO A 134 -2.23 -13.16 -14.64
C PRO A 134 -2.84 -12.46 -13.42
N TRP A 135 -2.46 -12.87 -12.21
CA TRP A 135 -3.01 -12.31 -10.97
C TRP A 135 -2.11 -12.56 -9.75
N MET A 136 -2.30 -11.73 -8.77
CA MET A 136 -1.65 -11.78 -7.46
C MET A 136 -2.66 -11.45 -6.37
N SER A 137 -2.56 -12.09 -5.22
CA SER A 137 -3.35 -11.78 -4.03
C SER A 137 -2.42 -11.52 -2.86
N THR A 138 -2.80 -10.57 -2.01
CA THR A 138 -2.11 -10.31 -0.74
C THR A 138 -3.10 -10.29 0.41
N PHE A 139 -2.63 -10.65 1.59
CA PHE A 139 -3.36 -10.49 2.84
C PHE A 139 -2.40 -9.98 3.91
N ALA A 140 -2.79 -8.92 4.60
CA ALA A 140 -1.89 -8.22 5.50
C ALA A 140 -2.60 -7.71 6.75
N ALA A 141 -1.89 -7.73 7.86
CA ALA A 141 -2.20 -6.90 9.02
C ALA A 141 -1.75 -5.46 8.74
N ARG A 142 -2.50 -4.50 9.24
CA ARG A 142 -2.33 -3.07 9.01
C ARG A 142 -2.25 -2.36 10.35
N PHE A 143 -1.26 -1.48 10.51
CA PHE A 143 -1.09 -0.62 11.67
C PHE A 143 -0.83 0.81 11.21
N GLY A 144 -1.60 1.76 11.75
CA GLY A 144 -1.52 3.16 11.32
C GLY A 144 -1.71 4.16 12.44
N TRP A 145 -1.39 5.40 12.10
CA TRP A 145 -1.62 6.58 12.91
C TRP A 145 -2.54 7.55 12.17
N ALA A 146 -3.69 7.85 12.77
CA ALA A 146 -4.69 8.73 12.22
C ALA A 146 -4.48 10.16 12.70
N ALA A 147 -4.31 11.07 11.77
CA ALA A 147 -4.30 12.51 11.98
C ALA A 147 -5.55 13.10 11.35
N ASN A 148 -6.66 13.07 12.09
CA ASN A 148 -7.96 13.46 11.57
C ASN A 148 -8.39 12.61 10.36
N ARG A 149 -8.47 13.22 9.18
CA ARG A 149 -8.84 12.59 7.91
C ARG A 149 -7.65 11.96 7.16
N ALA A 150 -6.44 12.05 7.69
CA ALA A 150 -5.27 11.41 7.12
C ALA A 150 -4.85 10.21 7.98
N LEU A 151 -4.57 9.09 7.35
CA LEU A 151 -4.07 7.87 7.97
C LEU A 151 -2.73 7.49 7.33
N PHE A 152 -1.69 7.44 8.15
CA PHE A 152 -0.38 6.91 7.78
C PHE A 152 -0.27 5.50 8.30
N TYR A 153 0.06 4.55 7.45
CA TYR A 153 0.05 3.15 7.87
C TYR A 153 1.20 2.34 7.27
N GLY A 154 1.55 1.30 8.01
CA GLY A 154 2.35 0.18 7.53
C GLY A 154 1.51 -1.07 7.47
N LYS A 155 1.84 -1.99 6.58
CA LYS A 155 1.22 -3.31 6.48
C LYS A 155 2.25 -4.41 6.28
N ALA A 156 1.99 -5.58 6.84
CA ALA A 156 2.82 -6.76 6.70
C ALA A 156 1.95 -8.00 6.59
N GLY A 157 2.36 -8.93 5.73
CA GLY A 157 1.54 -10.10 5.50
C GLY A 157 2.11 -11.09 4.50
N GLY A 158 1.21 -11.90 3.95
CA GLY A 158 1.51 -12.90 2.91
C GLY A 158 1.11 -12.42 1.52
N ALA A 159 1.80 -12.92 0.54
CA ALA A 159 1.50 -12.74 -0.88
C ALA A 159 1.43 -14.09 -1.56
N TYR A 160 0.53 -14.21 -2.54
CA TYR A 160 0.36 -15.39 -3.35
C TYR A 160 0.20 -14.98 -4.81
N MET A 161 0.93 -15.65 -5.70
CA MET A 161 0.84 -15.40 -7.14
C MET A 161 0.88 -16.71 -7.94
N GLN A 162 0.31 -16.65 -9.13
CA GLN A 162 0.40 -17.73 -10.11
C GLN A 162 1.28 -17.29 -11.28
N GLU A 163 2.27 -18.08 -11.59
CA GLU A 163 3.12 -17.93 -12.76
C GLU A 163 2.73 -18.95 -13.84
N LYS A 164 2.65 -18.50 -15.10
CA LYS A 164 2.43 -19.34 -16.26
C LYS A 164 3.58 -19.18 -17.25
N TYR A 165 4.16 -20.29 -17.63
CA TYR A 165 5.21 -20.37 -18.64
C TYR A 165 4.67 -21.10 -19.86
N ASN A 166 4.88 -20.53 -21.04
CA ASN A 166 4.63 -21.19 -22.29
C ASN A 166 5.87 -21.02 -23.16
N PHE A 167 6.44 -22.12 -23.58
CA PHE A 167 7.53 -22.16 -24.53
C PHE A 167 7.08 -22.94 -25.75
N SER A 168 7.19 -22.35 -26.93
CA SER A 168 6.90 -22.99 -28.21
C SER A 168 8.18 -23.07 -29.01
N ALA A 169 8.63 -24.28 -29.29
CA ALA A 169 9.79 -24.53 -30.15
C ALA A 169 9.41 -24.47 -31.64
N MET A 170 10.39 -24.27 -32.52
CA MET A 170 10.17 -24.19 -33.97
C MET A 170 9.71 -25.51 -34.60
N ASP A 171 9.92 -26.63 -33.95
CA ASP A 171 9.46 -27.95 -34.38
C ASP A 171 7.98 -28.23 -34.08
N GLY A 172 7.26 -27.21 -33.50
CA GLY A 172 5.87 -27.33 -33.10
C GLY A 172 5.66 -27.94 -31.71
N SER A 173 6.72 -28.30 -30.98
CA SER A 173 6.60 -28.73 -29.59
C SER A 173 6.33 -27.53 -28.67
N ALA A 174 5.50 -27.72 -27.65
CA ALA A 174 5.20 -26.71 -26.68
C ALA A 174 5.39 -27.25 -25.25
N VAL A 175 6.02 -26.46 -24.41
CA VAL A 175 6.16 -26.74 -22.98
C VAL A 175 5.32 -25.70 -22.23
N THR A 176 4.35 -26.16 -21.45
CA THR A 176 3.51 -25.31 -20.63
C THR A 176 3.67 -25.71 -19.15
N GLY A 177 3.82 -24.72 -18.31
CA GLY A 177 3.89 -24.95 -16.86
C GLY A 177 3.12 -23.84 -16.11
N SER A 178 2.47 -24.20 -15.02
CA SER A 178 1.91 -23.24 -14.09
C SER A 178 2.38 -23.56 -12.69
N PHE A 179 2.85 -22.55 -11.99
CA PHE A 179 3.41 -22.66 -10.65
C PHE A 179 2.78 -21.65 -9.73
N ASN A 180 2.62 -22.04 -8.48
CA ASN A 180 2.09 -21.18 -7.44
C ASN A 180 3.22 -20.79 -6.49
N ARG A 181 3.33 -19.51 -6.17
CA ARG A 181 4.32 -18.99 -5.24
C ARG A 181 3.67 -18.33 -4.05
N TRP A 182 4.20 -18.66 -2.88
CA TRP A 182 3.93 -17.95 -1.64
C TRP A 182 5.11 -17.05 -1.32
N GLY A 183 4.80 -15.87 -0.78
CA GLY A 183 5.79 -14.90 -0.36
C GLY A 183 5.31 -14.12 0.85
N TRP A 184 6.14 -13.22 1.33
CA TRP A 184 5.80 -12.23 2.32
C TRP A 184 5.83 -10.84 1.70
N MET A 185 5.08 -9.92 2.31
CA MET A 185 5.02 -8.54 1.89
C MET A 185 5.21 -7.58 3.06
N LEU A 186 5.81 -6.45 2.77
CA LEU A 186 5.81 -5.25 3.62
C LEU A 186 5.35 -4.08 2.78
N GLY A 187 4.50 -3.25 3.35
CA GLY A 187 4.00 -2.06 2.67
C GLY A 187 3.86 -0.88 3.60
N ALA A 188 3.79 0.30 3.02
CA ALA A 188 3.47 1.53 3.71
C ALA A 188 2.65 2.43 2.79
N GLY A 189 1.76 3.22 3.37
CA GLY A 189 0.90 4.09 2.60
C GLY A 189 0.33 5.24 3.40
N VAL A 190 -0.29 6.12 2.65
CA VAL A 190 -1.07 7.25 3.17
C VAL A 190 -2.46 7.18 2.56
N GLU A 191 -3.46 7.34 3.41
CA GLU A 191 -4.87 7.36 3.01
C GLU A 191 -5.51 8.64 3.52
N TYR A 192 -6.35 9.27 2.72
CA TYR A 192 -7.03 10.50 3.04
C TYR A 192 -8.53 10.39 2.79
N ALA A 193 -9.34 10.59 3.82
CA ALA A 193 -10.80 10.60 3.72
C ALA A 193 -11.28 11.92 3.09
N VAL A 194 -11.63 11.85 1.81
CA VAL A 194 -12.14 12.99 1.04
C VAL A 194 -13.58 13.30 1.46
N TRP A 195 -14.38 12.26 1.66
CA TRP A 195 -15.71 12.33 2.24
C TRP A 195 -15.80 11.43 3.48
N ASP A 196 -16.93 11.44 4.14
CA ASP A 196 -17.09 10.64 5.37
C ASP A 196 -17.07 9.13 5.09
N ASN A 197 -17.38 8.74 3.87
CA ASN A 197 -17.43 7.35 3.44
C ASN A 197 -16.48 7.01 2.28
N VAL A 198 -15.65 7.95 1.81
CA VAL A 198 -14.74 7.71 0.68
C VAL A 198 -13.34 8.22 1.01
N SER A 199 -12.36 7.38 0.81
CA SER A 199 -10.95 7.72 0.96
C SER A 199 -10.17 7.46 -0.33
N LEU A 200 -9.06 8.19 -0.47
CA LEU A 200 -8.04 8.00 -1.49
C LEU A 200 -6.77 7.50 -0.81
N LYS A 201 -6.13 6.50 -1.38
CA LYS A 201 -4.88 5.98 -0.85
C LYS A 201 -3.77 5.92 -1.89
N VAL A 202 -2.55 6.08 -1.42
CA VAL A 202 -1.33 5.77 -2.16
C VAL A 202 -0.47 4.90 -1.27
N GLU A 203 0.01 3.79 -1.81
CA GLU A 203 0.82 2.84 -1.06
C GLU A 203 1.97 2.28 -1.90
N TYR A 204 3.02 1.91 -1.22
CA TYR A 204 4.14 1.15 -1.75
C TYR A 204 4.20 -0.21 -1.06
N ASN A 205 4.36 -1.27 -1.85
CA ASN A 205 4.46 -2.64 -1.37
C ASN A 205 5.74 -3.28 -1.91
N TYR A 206 6.51 -3.86 -1.02
CA TYR A 206 7.61 -4.75 -1.34
C TYR A 206 7.17 -6.19 -1.09
N LEU A 207 7.34 -7.04 -2.11
CA LEU A 207 6.99 -8.45 -2.05
C LEU A 207 8.23 -9.31 -2.30
N ASN A 208 8.36 -10.39 -1.55
CA ASN A 208 9.46 -11.33 -1.70
C ASN A 208 8.92 -12.76 -1.68
N PHE A 209 9.04 -13.43 -2.80
CA PHE A 209 8.55 -14.80 -3.01
C PHE A 209 9.64 -15.85 -2.78
N GLY A 210 10.80 -15.44 -2.28
CA GLY A 210 11.90 -16.36 -2.00
C GLY A 210 12.52 -16.96 -3.24
N THR A 211 13.22 -18.05 -3.02
CA THR A 211 13.88 -18.83 -4.06
C THR A 211 13.15 -20.16 -4.21
N GLN A 212 12.75 -20.52 -5.41
CA GLN A 212 12.16 -21.82 -5.72
C GLN A 212 12.96 -22.54 -6.79
N SER A 213 13.22 -23.81 -6.57
CA SER A 213 13.81 -24.71 -7.56
C SER A 213 12.68 -25.39 -8.30
N GLN A 214 12.73 -25.43 -9.62
CA GLN A 214 11.70 -26.03 -10.45
C GLN A 214 12.32 -26.92 -11.52
N THR A 215 11.73 -28.11 -11.67
CA THR A 215 12.07 -29.03 -12.74
C THR A 215 11.05 -28.88 -13.86
N LEU A 216 11.47 -28.41 -15.01
CA LEU A 216 10.62 -28.36 -16.21
C LEU A 216 10.70 -29.71 -16.93
N THR A 217 9.57 -30.39 -17.02
CA THR A 217 9.48 -31.63 -17.80
C THR A 217 8.93 -31.29 -19.18
N PRO A 218 9.68 -31.47 -20.25
CA PRO A 218 9.17 -31.29 -21.60
C PRO A 218 8.12 -32.34 -21.92
N ASN A 219 7.00 -31.89 -22.45
CA ASN A 219 5.93 -32.80 -22.94
C ASN A 219 6.20 -33.08 -24.42
N ALA A 220 7.29 -33.80 -24.71
CA ALA A 220 7.64 -34.18 -26.07
C ALA A 220 7.27 -35.62 -26.33
N THR A 221 6.29 -35.83 -27.19
CA THR A 221 5.83 -37.15 -27.65
C THR A 221 6.81 -37.76 -28.70
N ASP A 222 7.87 -37.05 -29.10
CA ASP A 222 8.67 -37.41 -30.27
C ASP A 222 10.18 -37.27 -30.17
N ILE A 223 10.75 -37.26 -28.96
CA ILE A 223 12.22 -37.39 -28.86
C ILE A 223 12.55 -38.74 -28.27
N ALA A 224 12.65 -39.73 -29.19
CA ALA A 224 12.82 -41.13 -28.88
C ALA A 224 14.12 -41.51 -28.16
N THR A 225 15.00 -40.59 -27.76
CA THR A 225 16.29 -40.95 -27.16
C THR A 225 16.93 -39.98 -26.18
N GLN A 226 16.32 -38.86 -25.81
CA GLN A 226 16.94 -38.02 -24.80
C GLN A 226 15.91 -37.48 -23.81
N THR A 227 15.99 -37.97 -22.58
CA THR A 227 15.31 -37.39 -21.44
C THR A 227 15.98 -36.02 -21.14
N ILE A 228 15.38 -34.95 -21.63
CA ILE A 228 15.84 -33.62 -21.33
C ILE A 228 15.05 -33.15 -20.10
N SER A 229 15.57 -33.41 -18.94
CA SER A 229 15.13 -32.68 -17.72
C SER A 229 16.01 -31.47 -17.56
N SER A 230 15.47 -30.30 -17.79
CA SER A 230 16.18 -29.07 -17.44
C SER A 230 15.77 -28.67 -16.03
N ASP A 231 16.65 -28.87 -15.07
CA ASP A 231 16.49 -28.32 -13.74
C ASP A 231 16.80 -26.81 -13.80
N VAL A 232 15.79 -26.02 -14.01
CA VAL A 232 15.94 -24.58 -13.82
C VAL A 232 15.96 -24.32 -12.32
N ASN A 233 17.16 -24.22 -11.79
CA ASN A 233 17.34 -24.02 -10.37
C ASN A 233 17.22 -22.55 -10.00
N ALA A 234 16.45 -22.36 -8.92
CA ALA A 234 16.48 -21.20 -8.04
C ALA A 234 16.25 -19.83 -8.70
N SER A 235 15.02 -19.52 -9.05
CA SER A 235 14.67 -18.14 -9.32
C SER A 235 14.26 -17.43 -8.03
N LYS A 236 15.03 -16.42 -7.61
CA LYS A 236 14.63 -15.48 -6.57
C LYS A 236 13.73 -14.44 -7.21
N LEU A 237 12.52 -14.28 -6.70
CA LEU A 237 11.55 -13.34 -7.21
C LEU A 237 11.24 -12.27 -6.16
N THR A 238 11.46 -11.02 -6.52
CA THR A 238 11.05 -9.87 -5.73
C THR A 238 10.25 -8.91 -6.59
N ALA A 239 9.25 -8.28 -6.00
CA ALA A 239 8.44 -7.28 -6.68
C ALA A 239 8.28 -6.03 -5.82
N ASN A 240 8.28 -4.88 -6.48
CA ASN A 240 7.98 -3.59 -5.89
C ASN A 240 6.75 -3.05 -6.60
N VAL A 241 5.78 -2.56 -5.86
CA VAL A 241 4.51 -2.10 -6.41
C VAL A 241 4.12 -0.77 -5.78
N ILE A 242 3.78 0.22 -6.60
CA ILE A 242 3.13 1.45 -6.17
C ILE A 242 1.68 1.38 -6.62
N LYS A 243 0.74 1.61 -5.70
CA LYS A 243 -0.70 1.59 -5.98
C LYS A 243 -1.33 2.91 -5.56
N ALA A 244 -2.30 3.36 -6.35
CA ALA A 244 -3.25 4.40 -5.98
C ALA A 244 -4.65 3.80 -5.99
N GLY A 245 -5.43 4.06 -4.96
CA GLY A 245 -6.74 3.44 -4.77
C GLY A 245 -7.79 4.37 -4.21
N VAL A 246 -9.02 3.93 -4.35
CA VAL A 246 -10.21 4.55 -3.77
C VAL A 246 -10.92 3.50 -2.94
N ASP A 247 -11.22 3.82 -1.70
CA ASP A 247 -11.95 2.95 -0.79
C ASP A 247 -13.28 3.59 -0.37
N VAL A 248 -14.32 2.78 -0.24
CA VAL A 248 -15.61 3.13 0.34
C VAL A 248 -15.67 2.51 1.73
N LEU A 249 -15.87 3.36 2.74
CA LEU A 249 -15.94 2.97 4.15
C LEU A 249 -17.39 2.76 4.56
N PHE A 250 -17.62 1.70 5.34
CA PHE A 250 -18.90 1.32 5.92
C PHE A 250 -18.74 1.34 7.45
N HIS A 251 -19.37 2.33 8.08
CA HIS A 251 -19.33 2.56 9.54
C HIS A 251 -20.47 1.88 10.25
#